data_ace95d7c1c0b639bd72dda60c35c403a
#
_entry.id   ace95d7c1c0b639bd72dda60c35c403a
#
_cell.length_a   1.000
_cell.length_b   1.000
_cell.length_c   1.000
_cell.angle_alpha   90.00
_cell.angle_beta   90.00
_cell.angle_gamma   90.00
#
_symmetry.space_group_name_H-M   'P 1'
#
loop_
_entity.id
_entity.type
_entity.pdbx_description
1 polymer ?
#
loop_
_entity_poly.entity_id
_entity_poly.type
_entity_poly.pdbx_seq_one_letter_code
_entity_poly.pdbx_strand_id
1 'polypeptide(L)'
;MAKWIQDMVGVLKENMFAGERIQKDRIPPKYRVKYGVNNLYRYDHPEGYRSCYTLLNKEGLGVCPIIIDLMSHKEYEKVFGY
;
A
#
# COMPACT_ATOMS: atom_id res chain seq x y z
N MET A 1 -15.12 -5.33 -5.71
CA MET A 1 -13.67 -5.24 -5.46
C MET A 1 -12.95 -4.43 -6.52
N ALA A 2 -13.20 -4.68 -7.79
CA ALA A 2 -12.59 -3.94 -8.89
C ALA A 2 -12.82 -2.42 -8.80
N LYS A 3 -14.02 -2.02 -8.38
CA LYS A 3 -14.35 -0.60 -8.23
C LYS A 3 -13.49 0.08 -7.16
N TRP A 4 -13.24 -0.60 -6.06
CA TRP A 4 -12.41 -0.04 -4.99
C TRP A 4 -10.98 0.21 -5.47
N ILE A 5 -10.44 -0.72 -6.23
CA ILE A 5 -9.09 -0.60 -6.78
C ILE A 5 -9.04 0.53 -7.81
N GLN A 6 -10.05 0.64 -8.68
CA GLN A 6 -10.13 1.72 -9.65
C GLN A 6 -10.21 3.09 -8.97
N ASP A 7 -11.01 3.20 -7.91
CA ASP A 7 -11.13 4.43 -7.13
C ASP A 7 -9.77 4.79 -6.50
N MET A 8 -9.08 3.80 -5.93
CA MET A 8 -7.76 3.99 -5.35
C MET A 8 -6.75 4.46 -6.41
N VAL A 9 -6.73 3.83 -7.57
CA VAL A 9 -5.82 4.20 -8.65
C VAL A 9 -6.07 5.65 -9.08
N GLY A 10 -7.33 6.05 -9.19
CA GLY A 10 -7.69 7.42 -9.54
C GLY A 10 -7.18 8.43 -8.52
N VAL A 11 -7.34 8.13 -7.24
CA VAL A 11 -6.84 9.00 -6.16
C VAL A 11 -5.33 9.09 -6.17
N LEU A 12 -4.64 7.94 -6.31
CA LEU A 12 -3.18 7.91 -6.29
C LEU A 12 -2.54 8.61 -7.50
N LYS A 13 -3.23 8.65 -8.63
CA LYS A 13 -2.77 9.42 -9.80
C LYS A 13 -2.69 10.90 -9.51
N GLU A 14 -3.60 11.42 -8.69
CA GLU A 14 -3.62 12.83 -8.31
C GLU A 14 -2.72 13.11 -7.12
N ASN A 15 -2.65 12.16 -6.18
CA ASN A 15 -1.84 12.31 -4.97
C ASN A 15 -1.34 10.95 -4.49
N MET A 16 -0.10 10.62 -4.80
CA MET A 16 0.50 9.35 -4.40
C MET A 16 0.69 9.21 -2.88
N PHE A 17 0.55 10.30 -2.14
CA PHE A 17 0.65 10.30 -0.68
C PHE A 17 -0.73 10.29 0.00
N ALA A 18 -1.79 9.97 -0.74
CA ALA A 18 -3.15 9.95 -0.19
C ALA A 18 -3.35 8.89 0.89
N GLY A 19 -2.60 7.79 0.83
CA GLY A 19 -2.64 6.76 1.86
C GLY A 19 -1.87 7.19 3.10
N GLU A 20 -2.04 6.41 4.17
CA GLU A 20 -1.33 6.64 5.42
C GLU A 20 0.03 5.96 5.40
N ARG A 21 1.09 6.71 5.69
CA ARG A 21 2.44 6.16 5.71
C ARG A 21 2.63 5.27 6.92
N ILE A 22 3.18 4.08 6.69
CA ILE A 22 3.53 3.14 7.75
C ILE A 22 4.99 3.42 8.14
N GLN A 23 5.25 3.56 9.44
CA GLN A 23 6.60 3.79 9.94
C GLN A 23 7.52 2.63 9.55
N LYS A 24 8.78 2.94 9.25
CA LYS A 24 9.74 1.95 8.76
C LYS A 24 9.88 0.75 9.68
N ASP A 25 9.92 0.99 11.00
CA ASP A 25 10.06 -0.08 11.98
C ASP A 25 8.81 -0.95 12.10
N ARG A 26 7.69 -0.53 11.53
CA ARG A 26 6.44 -1.28 11.52
C ARG A 26 6.16 -2.01 10.21
N ILE A 27 7.02 -1.83 9.22
CA ILE A 27 6.89 -2.57 7.96
C ILE A 27 7.23 -4.03 8.23
N PRO A 28 6.29 -4.97 7.99
CA PRO A 28 6.56 -6.40 8.22
C PRO A 28 7.76 -6.88 7.41
N PRO A 29 8.64 -7.69 8.02
CA PRO A 29 9.83 -8.19 7.33
C PRO A 29 9.53 -8.89 6.01
N LYS A 30 8.38 -9.56 5.90
CA LYS A 30 8.01 -10.25 4.66
C LYS A 30 7.94 -9.32 3.45
N TYR A 31 7.53 -8.08 3.65
CA TYR A 31 7.46 -7.12 2.54
C TYR A 31 8.85 -6.65 2.13
N ARG A 32 9.76 -6.50 3.10
CA ARG A 32 11.14 -6.14 2.80
C ARG A 32 11.85 -7.24 2.04
N VAL A 33 11.65 -8.49 2.46
CA VAL A 33 12.30 -9.64 1.83
C VAL A 33 11.70 -9.93 0.47
N LYS A 34 10.37 -9.98 0.36
CA LYS A 34 9.69 -10.38 -0.86
C LYS A 34 9.73 -9.30 -1.94
N TYR A 35 9.58 -8.04 -1.55
CA TYR A 35 9.44 -6.94 -2.50
C TYR A 35 10.57 -5.93 -2.46
N GLY A 36 11.48 -6.05 -1.50
CA GLY A 36 12.60 -5.12 -1.36
C GLY A 36 12.18 -3.70 -1.04
N VAL A 37 11.02 -3.51 -0.43
CA VAL A 37 10.49 -2.17 -0.18
C VAL A 37 11.15 -1.52 1.02
N ASN A 38 11.39 -0.21 0.94
CA ASN A 38 11.88 0.59 2.06
C ASN A 38 10.85 1.63 2.53
N ASN A 39 9.68 1.64 1.92
CA ASN A 39 8.56 2.47 2.31
C ASN A 39 7.27 1.71 2.07
N LEU A 40 6.23 2.03 2.82
CA LEU A 40 4.94 1.36 2.70
C LEU A 40 3.83 2.32 3.12
N TYR A 41 2.72 2.29 2.38
CA TYR A 41 1.55 3.10 2.63
C TYR A 41 0.33 2.20 2.71
N ARG A 42 -0.64 2.60 3.53
CA ARG A 42 -1.93 1.92 3.67
C ARG A 42 -3.02 2.79 3.06
N TYR A 43 -3.87 2.18 2.26
CA TYR A 43 -5.06 2.84 1.72
C TYR A 43 -6.30 2.09 2.20
N ASP A 44 -7.20 2.80 2.86
CA ASP A 44 -8.41 2.20 3.43
C ASP A 44 -9.54 2.19 2.39
N HIS A 45 -10.14 1.01 2.21
CA HIS A 45 -11.28 0.80 1.34
C HIS A 45 -12.56 0.65 2.16
N PRO A 46 -13.74 0.71 1.51
CA PRO A 46 -15.00 0.39 2.19
C PRO A 46 -14.98 -1.01 2.79
N GLU A 47 -15.82 -1.23 3.80
CA GLU A 47 -16.03 -2.53 4.43
C GLU A 47 -14.79 -3.10 5.14
N GLY A 48 -13.87 -2.23 5.53
CA GLY A 48 -12.71 -2.64 6.30
C GLY A 48 -11.57 -3.25 5.50
N TYR A 49 -11.66 -3.27 4.17
CA TYR A 49 -10.55 -3.73 3.35
C TYR A 49 -9.47 -2.66 3.26
N ARG A 50 -8.24 -3.11 3.15
CA ARG A 50 -7.07 -2.22 3.09
C ARG A 50 -6.09 -2.71 2.04
N SER A 51 -5.52 -1.76 1.28
CA SER A 51 -4.42 -2.04 0.37
C SER A 51 -3.13 -1.49 0.93
N CYS A 52 -2.04 -2.19 0.64
CA CYS A 52 -0.71 -1.66 0.89
C CYS A 52 -0.04 -1.36 -0.43
N TYR A 53 0.62 -0.22 -0.51
CA TYR A 53 1.36 0.16 -1.71
C TYR A 53 2.69 0.78 -1.31
N THR A 54 3.63 0.72 -2.24
CA THR A 54 4.95 1.33 -2.06
C THR A 54 5.19 2.33 -3.19
N LEU A 55 6.06 3.29 -2.95
CA LEU A 55 6.49 4.26 -3.97
C LEU A 55 7.85 3.83 -4.48
N LEU A 56 7.94 3.59 -5.78
CA LEU A 56 9.18 3.21 -6.44
C LEU A 56 9.55 4.27 -7.47
N ASN A 57 10.85 4.59 -7.54
CA ASN A 57 11.38 5.48 -8.55
C ASN A 57 11.74 4.64 -9.77
N LYS A 58 10.94 4.75 -10.83
CA LYS A 58 11.21 4.04 -12.08
C LYS A 58 11.91 4.96 -13.06
N GLU A 59 13.03 4.50 -13.58
CA GLU A 59 13.81 5.24 -14.55
C GLU A 59 12.93 5.64 -15.75
N GLY A 60 12.93 6.91 -16.07
CA GLY A 60 12.15 7.44 -17.17
C GLY A 60 10.70 7.78 -16.86
N LEU A 61 10.16 7.29 -15.71
CA LEU A 61 8.78 7.52 -15.34
C LEU A 61 8.63 8.30 -14.02
N GLY A 62 9.73 8.48 -13.28
CA GLY A 62 9.67 9.11 -11.96
C GLY A 62 9.11 8.17 -10.89
N VAL A 63 8.59 8.74 -9.81
CA VAL A 63 8.06 7.96 -8.70
C VAL A 63 6.66 7.45 -9.02
N CYS A 64 6.46 6.14 -8.88
CA CYS A 64 5.19 5.49 -9.16
C CYS A 64 4.70 4.69 -7.95
N PRO A 65 3.40 4.77 -7.62
CA PRO A 65 2.84 3.88 -6.61
C PRO A 65 2.62 2.49 -7.18
N ILE A 66 3.04 1.47 -6.42
CA ILE A 66 2.86 0.05 -6.78
C ILE A 66 2.03 -0.61 -5.69
N ILE A 67 0.85 -1.08 -6.04
CA ILE A 67 -0.01 -1.80 -5.11
C ILE A 67 0.53 -3.20 -4.95
N ILE A 68 0.86 -3.59 -3.73
CA ILE A 68 1.50 -4.89 -3.46
C ILE A 68 0.60 -5.86 -2.71
N ASP A 69 -0.44 -5.39 -2.05
CA ASP A 69 -1.31 -6.29 -1.31
C ASP A 69 -2.70 -5.68 -1.10
N LEU A 70 -3.70 -6.54 -1.02
CA LEU A 70 -5.06 -6.17 -0.65
C LEU A 70 -5.54 -7.18 0.39
N MET A 71 -6.00 -6.71 1.53
CA MET A 71 -6.36 -7.59 2.62
C MET A 71 -7.59 -7.07 3.39
N SER A 72 -8.28 -8.00 4.07
CA SER A 72 -9.34 -7.64 4.98
C SER A 72 -8.76 -7.03 6.25
N HIS A 73 -9.62 -6.41 7.07
CA HIS A 73 -9.20 -5.87 8.36
C HIS A 73 -8.54 -6.93 9.25
N LYS A 74 -9.09 -8.13 9.28
CA LYS A 74 -8.52 -9.23 10.08
C LYS A 74 -7.13 -9.64 9.59
N GLU A 75 -6.98 -9.75 8.29
CA GLU A 75 -5.68 -10.07 7.70
C GLU A 75 -4.66 -8.99 7.99
N TYR A 76 -5.07 -7.72 7.89
CA TYR A 76 -4.23 -6.59 8.21
C TYR A 76 -3.75 -6.64 9.66
N GLU A 77 -4.65 -6.94 10.60
CA GLU A 77 -4.28 -7.05 12.02
C GLU A 77 -3.24 -8.14 12.25
N LYS A 78 -3.40 -9.30 11.59
CA LYS A 78 -2.43 -10.40 11.70
C LYS A 78 -1.06 -9.99 11.16
N VAL A 79 -1.03 -9.32 10.02
CA VAL A 79 0.22 -8.97 9.35
C VAL A 79 0.96 -7.87 10.11
N PHE A 80 0.25 -6.89 10.66
CA PHE A 80 0.87 -5.74 11.32
C PHE A 80 0.87 -5.83 12.84
N GLY A 81 0.33 -6.90 13.42
CA GLY A 81 0.44 -7.15 14.86
C GLY A 81 -0.47 -6.31 15.75
N TYR A 82 -1.61 -5.91 15.23
CA TYR A 82 -2.60 -5.18 16.04
C TYR A 82 -3.53 -6.11 16.81
#